data_31ce9c3e33c801ef5c7470bdd387f96b
#
_entry.id   31ce9c3e33c801ef5c7470bdd387f96b
#
_cell.length_a   1.000
_cell.length_b   1.000
_cell.length_c   1.000
_cell.angle_alpha   90.00
_cell.angle_beta   90.00
_cell.angle_gamma   90.00
#
_symmetry.space_group_name_H-M   'P 1'
#
loop_
_entity.id
_entity.type
_entity.pdbx_description
1 polymer ?
#
loop_
_entity_poly.entity_id
_entity_poly.type
_entity_poly.pdbx_seq_one_letter_code
_entity_poly.pdbx_strand_id
1 'polypeptide(L)'
;MTSTWGTVDFGWRWLLFAFLLWWAMLRRWEANGTLDRWNASRALGFVLMVRTSRGLGVLEKVAKPRKFWRAYGEVATWVCVSTMLLAGLLVVLSFVLTVTQGTTTDPPPPSELVAIPGLNPVIPLGWGALAFIVALVIHEFGHGLLARGHGMRVRAFGLLQLGPLPLGAFAEPQSEELLQAPRRERLRMFAAGPATNIFAAMILLLLLGGLASQFTAAEEGVHIRGVVVGTGAEEAGLEPWDRIVAIDDMAIVDDTSFTEALSTLEAGETVTLTLVNLEGETRTAEAWLSDKREHYAEDGWTEAQLDANGIESGDAFLGVQQVADGTIGIDRLAGPLSPNVEAGLAQRLVATPIHALRLIFVPFELQGVAMHPVEEGFLEEGDGIV
;
A
#
# COMPACT_ATOMS: atom_id res chain seq x y z
N MET A 1 20.61 30.10 13.07
CA MET A 1 20.08 29.28 14.18
C MET A 1 18.89 30.02 14.79
N THR A 2 17.72 29.84 14.19
CA THR A 2 16.45 30.33 14.72
C THR A 2 15.72 29.15 15.28
N SER A 3 15.44 29.15 16.59
CA SER A 3 14.86 28.05 17.35
C SER A 3 13.45 27.71 16.85
N THR A 4 13.33 26.55 16.24
CA THR A 4 12.06 25.92 15.82
C THR A 4 11.19 25.41 17.00
N TRP A 5 11.55 25.73 18.22
CA TRP A 5 10.85 25.29 19.45
C TRP A 5 9.60 26.10 19.78
N GLY A 6 9.37 27.24 19.13
CA GLY A 6 8.22 28.10 19.42
C GLY A 6 6.85 27.62 18.90
N THR A 7 6.83 26.79 17.85
CA THR A 7 5.57 26.34 17.22
C THR A 7 5.02 25.06 17.80
N VAL A 8 5.86 24.20 18.37
CA VAL A 8 5.46 22.95 19.03
C VAL A 8 4.71 23.21 20.34
N ASP A 9 5.05 24.28 21.05
CA ASP A 9 4.52 24.60 22.37
C ASP A 9 3.07 25.13 22.35
N PHE A 10 2.61 25.64 21.20
CA PHE A 10 1.23 26.13 21.06
C PHE A 10 0.24 25.02 20.71
N GLY A 11 0.68 24.01 19.94
CA GLY A 11 -0.17 22.91 19.47
C GLY A 11 -0.63 21.95 20.58
N TRP A 12 0.27 21.52 21.50
CA TRP A 12 -0.08 20.56 22.54
C TRP A 12 -1.03 21.13 23.61
N ARG A 13 -0.97 22.45 23.85
CA ARG A 13 -1.88 23.15 24.78
C ARG A 13 -3.32 23.11 24.28
N TRP A 14 -3.53 23.30 22.99
CA TRP A 14 -4.85 23.18 22.37
C TRP A 14 -5.36 21.73 22.36
N LEU A 15 -4.51 20.75 22.13
CA LEU A 15 -4.86 19.33 22.25
C LEU A 15 -5.25 18.98 23.68
N LEU A 16 -4.50 19.45 24.67
CA LEU A 16 -4.84 19.27 26.08
C LEU A 16 -6.18 19.95 26.43
N PHE A 17 -6.37 21.19 25.96
CA PHE A 17 -7.63 21.90 26.18
C PHE A 17 -8.83 21.17 25.54
N ALA A 18 -8.69 20.72 24.28
CA ALA A 18 -9.72 19.95 23.61
C ALA A 18 -10.02 18.64 24.32
N PHE A 19 -8.98 17.93 24.80
CA PHE A 19 -9.13 16.71 25.58
C PHE A 19 -9.88 16.97 26.92
N LEU A 20 -9.51 18.02 27.66
CA LEU A 20 -10.15 18.38 28.90
C LEU A 20 -11.62 18.81 28.70
N LEU A 21 -11.87 19.56 27.60
CA LEU A 21 -13.22 19.94 27.21
C LEU A 21 -14.07 18.71 26.89
N TRP A 22 -13.55 17.81 26.11
CA TRP A 22 -14.18 16.53 25.76
C TRP A 22 -14.48 15.70 27.02
N TRP A 23 -13.50 15.56 27.91
CA TRP A 23 -13.66 14.85 29.15
C TRP A 23 -14.75 15.49 30.06
N ALA A 24 -14.76 16.81 30.19
CA ALA A 24 -15.77 17.54 30.94
C ALA A 24 -17.17 17.36 30.34
N MET A 25 -17.28 17.40 29.00
CA MET A 25 -18.53 17.12 28.28
C MET A 25 -19.05 15.70 28.58
N LEU A 26 -18.18 14.70 28.48
CA LEU A 26 -18.56 13.31 28.80
C LEU A 26 -19.07 13.16 30.23
N ARG A 27 -18.38 13.77 31.21
CA ARG A 27 -18.81 13.79 32.62
C ARG A 27 -20.18 14.45 32.78
N ARG A 28 -20.41 15.56 32.09
CA ARG A 28 -21.68 16.26 32.08
C ARG A 28 -22.81 15.43 31.48
N TRP A 29 -22.56 14.78 30.33
CA TRP A 29 -23.53 13.91 29.67
C TRP A 29 -23.89 12.68 30.51
N GLU A 30 -22.91 12.09 31.20
CA GLU A 30 -23.11 11.00 32.14
C GLU A 30 -23.98 11.45 33.32
N ALA A 31 -23.64 12.58 33.97
CA ALA A 31 -24.37 13.11 35.11
C ALA A 31 -25.82 13.50 34.78
N ASN A 32 -26.09 13.94 33.54
CA ASN A 32 -27.41 14.35 33.07
C ASN A 32 -28.24 13.19 32.49
N GLY A 33 -27.73 11.94 32.49
CA GLY A 33 -28.38 10.78 31.86
C GLY A 33 -28.49 10.86 30.35
N THR A 34 -27.70 11.74 29.68
CA THR A 34 -27.70 11.88 28.21
C THR A 34 -27.12 10.65 27.58
N LEU A 35 -26.08 10.05 28.16
CA LEU A 35 -25.45 8.85 27.65
C LEU A 35 -26.42 7.67 27.61
N ASP A 36 -27.27 7.52 28.62
CA ASP A 36 -28.28 6.44 28.68
C ASP A 36 -29.29 6.56 27.52
N ARG A 37 -29.72 7.82 27.20
CA ARG A 37 -30.62 8.08 26.07
C ARG A 37 -30.00 7.71 24.71
N TRP A 38 -28.70 7.81 24.61
CA TRP A 38 -27.97 7.47 23.37
C TRP A 38 -27.50 6.01 23.32
N ASN A 39 -27.90 5.17 24.28
CA ASN A 39 -27.34 3.84 24.46
C ASN A 39 -25.81 3.87 24.52
N ALA A 40 -25.27 4.87 25.16
CA ALA A 40 -23.85 5.13 25.26
C ALA A 40 -23.37 5.01 26.72
N SER A 41 -22.08 4.77 26.87
CA SER A 41 -21.43 4.77 28.19
C SER A 41 -20.02 5.32 28.06
N ARG A 42 -19.46 5.76 29.18
CA ARG A 42 -18.07 6.19 29.24
C ARG A 42 -17.17 5.01 29.57
N ALA A 43 -16.19 4.75 28.69
CA ALA A 43 -15.15 3.74 28.88
C ALA A 43 -13.81 4.42 29.18
N LEU A 44 -12.93 3.78 29.95
CA LEU A 44 -11.59 4.26 30.29
C LEU A 44 -11.57 5.71 30.87
N GLY A 45 -12.71 6.26 31.24
CA GLY A 45 -12.83 7.62 31.80
C GLY A 45 -12.92 8.74 30.75
N PHE A 46 -12.51 8.55 29.51
CA PHE A 46 -12.46 9.58 28.48
C PHE A 46 -12.92 9.11 27.08
N VAL A 47 -13.24 7.85 26.92
CA VAL A 47 -13.75 7.27 25.66
C VAL A 47 -15.25 7.18 25.71
N LEU A 48 -15.94 7.68 24.68
CA LEU A 48 -17.37 7.48 24.50
C LEU A 48 -17.58 6.13 23.78
N MET A 49 -18.37 5.26 24.40
CA MET A 49 -18.79 3.98 23.82
C MET A 49 -20.27 4.08 23.46
N VAL A 50 -20.57 4.04 22.16
CA VAL A 50 -21.94 4.08 21.63
C VAL A 50 -22.34 2.69 21.17
N ARG A 51 -23.49 2.19 21.61
CA ARG A 51 -24.02 0.87 21.24
C ARG A 51 -25.17 1.00 20.25
N THR A 52 -25.25 0.05 19.32
CA THR A 52 -26.37 -0.04 18.37
C THR A 52 -26.79 -1.49 18.15
N SER A 53 -28.09 -1.69 18.07
CA SER A 53 -28.67 -2.97 17.61
C SER A 53 -28.85 -3.02 16.08
N ARG A 54 -28.58 -1.91 15.38
CA ARG A 54 -28.64 -1.87 13.92
C ARG A 54 -27.60 -2.83 13.35
N GLY A 55 -27.99 -3.59 12.33
CA GLY A 55 -27.10 -4.59 11.72
C GLY A 55 -27.18 -6.01 12.32
N LEU A 56 -27.72 -6.19 13.54
CA LEU A 56 -27.89 -7.53 14.12
C LEU A 56 -28.76 -8.45 13.26
N GLY A 57 -29.80 -7.93 12.63
CA GLY A 57 -30.64 -8.70 11.73
C GLY A 57 -29.90 -9.15 10.46
N VAL A 58 -28.98 -8.35 9.96
CA VAL A 58 -28.09 -8.72 8.84
C VAL A 58 -27.11 -9.79 9.31
N LEU A 59 -26.48 -9.58 10.48
CA LEU A 59 -25.58 -10.54 11.10
C LEU A 59 -26.24 -11.92 11.23
N GLU A 60 -27.46 -11.96 11.74
CA GLU A 60 -28.20 -13.23 11.93
C GLU A 60 -28.51 -13.93 10.63
N LYS A 61 -28.88 -13.16 9.59
CA LYS A 61 -29.12 -13.73 8.25
C LYS A 61 -27.86 -14.32 7.64
N VAL A 62 -26.75 -13.58 7.71
CA VAL A 62 -25.44 -13.99 7.14
C VAL A 62 -24.84 -15.13 7.95
N ALA A 63 -25.02 -15.19 9.24
CA ALA A 63 -24.51 -16.24 10.13
C ALA A 63 -25.28 -17.56 10.05
N LYS A 64 -26.40 -17.64 9.31
CA LYS A 64 -27.21 -18.88 9.20
C LYS A 64 -26.41 -20.13 8.81
N PRO A 65 -25.48 -20.11 7.81
CA PRO A 65 -24.72 -21.29 7.45
C PRO A 65 -23.60 -21.58 8.48
N ARG A 66 -23.97 -22.02 9.69
CA ARG A 66 -23.04 -22.25 10.80
C ARG A 66 -21.86 -23.16 10.46
N LYS A 67 -22.06 -24.19 9.63
CA LYS A 67 -20.98 -25.11 9.20
C LYS A 67 -19.91 -24.36 8.41
N PHE A 68 -20.32 -23.46 7.50
CA PHE A 68 -19.43 -22.61 6.73
C PHE A 68 -18.61 -21.69 7.67
N TRP A 69 -19.27 -21.00 8.59
CA TRP A 69 -18.57 -20.08 9.51
C TRP A 69 -17.62 -20.81 10.46
N ARG A 70 -17.95 -22.03 10.89
CA ARG A 70 -17.03 -22.84 11.69
C ARG A 70 -15.79 -23.26 10.89
N ALA A 71 -15.94 -23.64 9.62
CA ALA A 71 -14.82 -23.93 8.72
C ALA A 71 -13.98 -22.67 8.46
N TYR A 72 -14.64 -21.55 8.15
CA TYR A 72 -14.00 -20.25 8.01
C TYR A 72 -13.17 -19.89 9.27
N GLY A 73 -13.71 -20.08 10.46
CA GLY A 73 -13.00 -19.83 11.72
C GLY A 73 -11.74 -20.66 11.89
N GLU A 74 -11.71 -21.91 11.36
CA GLU A 74 -10.51 -22.73 11.35
C GLU A 74 -9.44 -22.13 10.44
N VAL A 75 -9.83 -21.79 9.19
CA VAL A 75 -8.93 -21.14 8.23
C VAL A 75 -8.44 -19.80 8.78
N ALA A 76 -9.34 -18.99 9.34
CA ALA A 76 -9.00 -17.71 9.97
C ALA A 76 -7.95 -17.85 11.08
N THR A 77 -8.07 -18.88 11.90
CA THR A 77 -7.09 -19.15 12.97
C THR A 77 -5.72 -19.45 12.38
N TRP A 78 -5.64 -20.31 11.36
CA TRP A 78 -4.38 -20.62 10.69
C TRP A 78 -3.77 -19.42 9.97
N VAL A 79 -4.58 -18.63 9.27
CA VAL A 79 -4.13 -17.39 8.63
C VAL A 79 -3.53 -16.44 9.66
N CYS A 80 -4.22 -16.20 10.77
CA CYS A 80 -3.69 -15.33 11.83
C CYS A 80 -2.39 -15.85 12.44
N VAL A 81 -2.30 -17.16 12.73
CA VAL A 81 -1.08 -17.77 13.27
C VAL A 81 0.07 -17.63 12.27
N SER A 82 -0.15 -17.94 10.99
CA SER A 82 0.85 -17.82 9.95
C SER A 82 1.32 -16.37 9.78
N THR A 83 0.40 -15.40 9.76
CA THR A 83 0.73 -13.97 9.66
C THR A 83 1.52 -13.51 10.89
N MET A 84 1.16 -13.94 12.08
CA MET A 84 1.88 -13.61 13.31
C MET A 84 3.30 -14.18 13.30
N LEU A 85 3.48 -15.43 12.85
CA LEU A 85 4.81 -16.06 12.73
C LEU A 85 5.65 -15.35 11.67
N LEU A 86 5.06 -15.02 10.51
CA LEU A 86 5.74 -14.28 9.45
C LEU A 86 6.17 -12.89 9.94
N ALA A 87 5.27 -12.14 10.55
CA ALA A 87 5.59 -10.83 11.12
C ALA A 87 6.70 -10.91 12.16
N GLY A 88 6.63 -11.89 13.07
CA GLY A 88 7.69 -12.13 14.04
C GLY A 88 9.04 -12.47 13.40
N LEU A 89 9.02 -13.31 12.35
CA LEU A 89 10.22 -13.63 11.58
C LEU A 89 10.82 -12.40 10.90
N LEU A 90 9.99 -11.58 10.25
CA LEU A 90 10.42 -10.35 9.59
C LEU A 90 11.06 -9.36 10.59
N VAL A 91 10.47 -9.19 11.77
CA VAL A 91 11.03 -8.34 12.83
C VAL A 91 12.41 -8.86 13.27
N VAL A 92 12.54 -10.17 13.50
CA VAL A 92 13.82 -10.78 13.89
C VAL A 92 14.84 -10.63 12.77
N LEU A 93 14.45 -10.90 11.53
CA LEU A 93 15.32 -10.76 10.37
C LEU A 93 15.78 -9.31 10.18
N SER A 94 14.88 -8.35 10.26
CA SER A 94 15.20 -6.92 10.19
C SER A 94 16.20 -6.52 11.28
N PHE A 95 15.99 -6.99 12.52
CA PHE A 95 16.92 -6.74 13.62
C PHE A 95 18.32 -7.34 13.33
N VAL A 96 18.38 -8.59 12.88
CA VAL A 96 19.66 -9.25 12.54
C VAL A 96 20.37 -8.51 11.42
N LEU A 97 19.68 -8.15 10.34
CA LEU A 97 20.25 -7.40 9.22
C LEU A 97 20.78 -6.03 9.69
N THR A 98 20.03 -5.32 10.49
CA THR A 98 20.45 -4.02 11.04
C THR A 98 21.72 -4.14 11.88
N VAL A 99 21.83 -5.19 12.70
CA VAL A 99 23.02 -5.41 13.56
C VAL A 99 24.23 -5.88 12.76
N THR A 100 24.04 -6.67 11.70
CA THR A 100 25.16 -7.26 10.94
C THR A 100 25.65 -6.37 9.79
N GLN A 101 24.76 -5.64 9.14
CA GLN A 101 25.08 -4.82 7.97
C GLN A 101 25.12 -3.30 8.29
N GLY A 102 24.62 -2.91 9.47
CA GLY A 102 24.42 -1.52 9.84
C GLY A 102 23.17 -0.91 9.19
N THR A 103 22.90 0.34 9.50
CA THR A 103 21.85 1.13 8.87
C THR A 103 22.48 2.04 7.84
N THR A 104 22.08 1.90 6.59
CA THR A 104 22.53 2.78 5.47
C THR A 104 21.60 3.98 5.28
N THR A 105 20.44 3.96 5.93
CA THR A 105 19.42 5.00 5.81
C THR A 105 19.10 5.64 7.16
N ASP A 106 18.76 6.90 7.15
CA ASP A 106 18.23 7.59 8.33
C ASP A 106 16.92 6.92 8.81
N PRO A 107 16.65 6.88 10.13
CA PRO A 107 15.42 6.31 10.63
C PRO A 107 14.23 7.14 10.11
N PRO A 108 13.11 6.47 9.73
CA PRO A 108 11.93 7.17 9.25
C PRO A 108 11.38 8.12 10.33
N PRO A 109 10.81 9.25 9.94
CA PRO A 109 10.22 10.18 10.88
C PRO A 109 9.08 9.51 11.68
N PRO A 110 8.82 9.94 12.93
CA PRO A 110 7.78 9.32 13.77
C PRO A 110 6.38 9.32 13.14
N SER A 111 6.08 10.27 12.25
CA SER A 111 4.80 10.34 11.51
C SER A 111 4.58 9.14 10.59
N GLU A 112 5.63 8.57 10.01
CA GLU A 112 5.55 7.39 9.14
C GLU A 112 5.38 6.08 9.92
N LEU A 113 5.76 6.07 11.20
CA LEU A 113 5.61 4.90 12.07
C LEU A 113 4.18 4.68 12.55
N VAL A 114 3.29 5.67 12.38
CA VAL A 114 1.93 5.63 12.90
C VAL A 114 0.94 5.60 11.73
N ALA A 115 0.17 4.53 11.61
CA ALA A 115 -0.85 4.38 10.56
C ALA A 115 -2.12 5.20 10.86
N ILE A 116 -1.98 6.52 11.00
CA ILE A 116 -3.10 7.44 11.19
C ILE A 116 -3.31 8.24 9.91
N PRO A 117 -4.51 8.14 9.27
CA PRO A 117 -4.81 8.92 8.07
C PRO A 117 -4.60 10.42 8.26
N GLY A 118 -3.88 11.06 7.33
CA GLY A 118 -3.56 12.47 7.35
C GLY A 118 -2.43 12.89 8.31
N LEU A 119 -1.92 11.99 9.16
CA LEU A 119 -0.71 12.17 9.95
C LEU A 119 0.47 11.45 9.32
N ASN A 120 0.22 10.25 8.83
CA ASN A 120 1.17 9.50 8.02
C ASN A 120 1.11 10.05 6.58
N PRO A 121 2.24 10.50 6.01
CA PRO A 121 2.27 11.08 4.66
C PRO A 121 1.83 10.07 3.57
N VAL A 122 2.06 8.78 3.79
CA VAL A 122 1.65 7.70 2.86
C VAL A 122 0.14 7.40 2.93
N ILE A 123 -0.57 7.85 3.98
CA ILE A 123 -1.99 7.53 4.19
C ILE A 123 -2.82 8.82 4.09
N PRO A 124 -3.37 9.15 2.92
CA PRO A 124 -4.16 10.37 2.73
C PRO A 124 -5.40 10.38 3.62
N LEU A 125 -5.74 11.55 4.16
CA LEU A 125 -6.81 11.68 5.15
C LEU A 125 -8.16 11.13 4.65
N GLY A 126 -8.56 11.48 3.44
CA GLY A 126 -9.88 11.12 2.89
C GLY A 126 -10.01 9.61 2.65
N TRP A 127 -9.20 9.07 1.78
CA TRP A 127 -9.24 7.65 1.42
C TRP A 127 -8.77 6.74 2.55
N GLY A 128 -7.74 7.16 3.29
CA GLY A 128 -7.24 6.42 4.44
C GLY A 128 -8.28 6.33 5.57
N ALA A 129 -9.01 7.41 5.86
CA ALA A 129 -10.09 7.38 6.85
C ALA A 129 -11.25 6.48 6.38
N LEU A 130 -11.64 6.53 5.10
CA LEU A 130 -12.65 5.63 4.54
C LEU A 130 -12.23 4.17 4.65
N ALA A 131 -11.00 3.84 4.23
CA ALA A 131 -10.45 2.49 4.32
C ALA A 131 -10.42 1.99 5.77
N PHE A 132 -9.98 2.85 6.71
CA PHE A 132 -9.97 2.52 8.12
C PHE A 132 -11.37 2.21 8.67
N ILE A 133 -12.38 3.03 8.33
CA ILE A 133 -13.78 2.80 8.76
C ILE A 133 -14.31 1.49 8.19
N VAL A 134 -14.09 1.23 6.89
CA VAL A 134 -14.51 -0.02 6.24
C VAL A 134 -13.82 -1.22 6.90
N ALA A 135 -12.50 -1.17 7.07
CA ALA A 135 -11.73 -2.23 7.71
C ALA A 135 -12.23 -2.52 9.14
N LEU A 136 -12.51 -1.46 9.90
CA LEU A 136 -13.03 -1.58 11.25
C LEU A 136 -14.40 -2.26 11.28
N VAL A 137 -15.32 -1.85 10.41
CA VAL A 137 -16.68 -2.44 10.33
C VAL A 137 -16.62 -3.92 9.95
N ILE A 138 -15.87 -4.30 8.93
CA ILE A 138 -15.78 -5.71 8.51
C ILE A 138 -15.06 -6.57 9.55
N HIS A 139 -14.06 -6.01 10.25
CA HIS A 139 -13.36 -6.65 11.35
C HIS A 139 -14.33 -7.08 12.46
N GLU A 140 -15.11 -6.11 12.97
CA GLU A 140 -16.07 -6.36 14.03
C GLU A 140 -17.23 -7.27 13.59
N PHE A 141 -17.63 -7.12 12.32
CA PHE A 141 -18.63 -8.00 11.73
C PHE A 141 -18.12 -9.45 11.65
N GLY A 142 -16.82 -9.65 11.36
CA GLY A 142 -16.14 -10.94 11.40
C GLY A 142 -16.23 -11.61 12.77
N HIS A 143 -15.92 -10.89 13.84
CA HIS A 143 -16.08 -11.38 15.22
C HIS A 143 -17.53 -11.77 15.51
N GLY A 144 -18.48 -10.92 15.14
CA GLY A 144 -19.90 -11.17 15.30
C GLY A 144 -20.39 -12.42 14.56
N LEU A 145 -19.93 -12.62 13.30
CA LEU A 145 -20.26 -13.79 12.47
C LEU A 145 -19.80 -15.09 13.13
N LEU A 146 -18.57 -15.12 13.63
CA LEU A 146 -18.04 -16.31 14.29
C LEU A 146 -18.71 -16.56 15.65
N ALA A 147 -19.00 -15.54 16.44
CA ALA A 147 -19.78 -15.67 17.66
C ALA A 147 -21.13 -16.35 17.35
N ARG A 148 -21.89 -15.84 16.37
CA ARG A 148 -23.18 -16.42 15.94
C ARG A 148 -23.02 -17.80 15.32
N GLY A 149 -21.97 -18.05 14.54
CA GLY A 149 -21.65 -19.34 13.95
C GLY A 149 -21.41 -20.44 14.99
N HIS A 150 -20.87 -20.07 16.17
CA HIS A 150 -20.71 -20.93 17.32
C HIS A 150 -21.92 -20.94 18.27
N GLY A 151 -22.98 -20.19 17.98
CA GLY A 151 -24.21 -20.15 18.74
C GLY A 151 -24.23 -19.10 19.85
N MET A 152 -23.18 -18.32 20.01
CA MET A 152 -23.13 -17.23 21.00
C MET A 152 -24.03 -16.07 20.54
N ARG A 153 -24.68 -15.41 21.48
CA ARG A 153 -25.49 -14.23 21.20
C ARG A 153 -24.63 -12.98 21.13
N VAL A 154 -24.88 -12.14 20.12
CA VAL A 154 -24.30 -10.80 20.03
C VAL A 154 -25.35 -9.79 20.49
N ARG A 155 -25.02 -8.98 21.50
CA ARG A 155 -25.94 -8.01 22.12
C ARG A 155 -26.06 -6.74 21.30
N ALA A 156 -24.92 -6.24 20.85
CA ALA A 156 -24.83 -4.98 20.12
C ALA A 156 -23.56 -4.92 19.29
N PHE A 157 -23.55 -4.05 18.31
CA PHE A 157 -22.35 -3.44 17.77
C PHE A 157 -22.10 -2.10 18.45
N GLY A 158 -20.86 -1.65 18.47
CA GLY A 158 -20.57 -0.36 19.06
C GLY A 158 -19.38 0.32 18.43
N LEU A 159 -19.29 1.62 18.72
CA LEU A 159 -18.20 2.49 18.29
C LEU A 159 -17.56 3.11 19.53
N LEU A 160 -16.24 3.14 19.55
CA LEU A 160 -15.42 3.84 20.53
C LEU A 160 -14.94 5.16 19.92
N GLN A 161 -15.17 6.27 20.62
CA GLN A 161 -14.84 7.60 20.13
C GLN A 161 -14.06 8.41 21.16
N LEU A 162 -13.10 9.19 20.67
CA LEU A 162 -12.42 10.24 21.43
C LEU A 162 -12.66 11.59 20.70
N GLY A 163 -13.57 12.39 21.20
CA GLY A 163 -14.04 13.54 20.45
C GLY A 163 -14.71 13.11 19.15
N PRO A 164 -14.33 13.71 18.02
CA PRO A 164 -14.81 13.32 16.70
C PRO A 164 -14.09 12.08 16.15
N LEU A 165 -12.96 11.64 16.75
CA LEU A 165 -12.13 10.57 16.24
C LEU A 165 -12.68 9.20 16.61
N PRO A 166 -12.99 8.33 15.65
CA PRO A 166 -13.29 6.93 15.93
C PRO A 166 -12.00 6.21 16.34
N LEU A 167 -11.96 5.71 17.57
CA LEU A 167 -10.84 4.92 18.09
C LEU A 167 -10.95 3.43 17.73
N GLY A 168 -12.17 2.96 17.52
CA GLY A 168 -12.43 1.56 17.27
C GLY A 168 -13.91 1.26 17.21
N ALA A 169 -14.22 0.03 16.80
CA ALA A 169 -15.55 -0.53 16.92
C ALA A 169 -15.50 -1.80 17.79
N PHE A 170 -16.63 -2.40 18.09
CA PHE A 170 -16.69 -3.67 18.78
C PHE A 170 -18.00 -4.40 18.46
N ALA A 171 -17.91 -5.72 18.37
CA ALA A 171 -19.06 -6.60 18.47
C ALA A 171 -19.12 -7.11 19.92
N GLU A 172 -20.26 -6.97 20.59
CA GLU A 172 -20.43 -7.37 21.99
C GLU A 172 -21.11 -8.75 22.08
N PRO A 173 -20.33 -9.86 22.08
CA PRO A 173 -20.90 -11.17 22.39
C PRO A 173 -21.29 -11.23 23.87
N GLN A 174 -22.22 -12.09 24.21
CA GLN A 174 -22.63 -12.28 25.61
C GLN A 174 -21.45 -12.86 26.41
N SER A 175 -20.99 -12.13 27.43
CA SER A 175 -19.77 -12.43 28.16
C SER A 175 -19.78 -13.81 28.82
N GLU A 176 -20.93 -14.22 29.37
CA GLU A 176 -21.08 -15.54 30.00
C GLU A 176 -20.93 -16.66 29.00
N GLU A 177 -21.52 -16.52 27.80
CA GLU A 177 -21.44 -17.52 26.72
C GLU A 177 -20.01 -17.60 26.16
N LEU A 178 -19.33 -16.46 26.03
CA LEU A 178 -17.94 -16.39 25.59
C LEU A 178 -16.98 -17.06 26.58
N LEU A 179 -17.14 -16.79 27.88
CA LEU A 179 -16.27 -17.36 28.90
C LEU A 179 -16.43 -18.88 29.02
N GLN A 180 -17.65 -19.40 28.83
CA GLN A 180 -17.96 -20.83 28.88
C GLN A 180 -17.62 -21.56 27.57
N ALA A 181 -17.42 -20.84 26.47
CA ALA A 181 -17.10 -21.45 25.19
C ALA A 181 -15.76 -22.18 25.21
N PRO A 182 -15.63 -23.32 24.49
CA PRO A 182 -14.37 -24.04 24.34
C PRO A 182 -13.25 -23.14 23.80
N ARG A 183 -12.02 -23.36 24.22
CA ARG A 183 -10.84 -22.54 23.79
C ARG A 183 -10.76 -22.42 22.27
N ARG A 184 -11.01 -23.50 21.53
CA ARG A 184 -10.97 -23.51 20.05
C ARG A 184 -12.01 -22.56 19.44
N GLU A 185 -13.21 -22.48 19.99
CA GLU A 185 -14.26 -21.57 19.52
C GLU A 185 -13.91 -20.10 19.80
N ARG A 186 -13.34 -19.85 20.98
CA ARG A 186 -12.84 -18.50 21.32
C ARG A 186 -11.70 -18.05 20.41
N LEU A 187 -10.73 -18.95 20.14
CA LEU A 187 -9.63 -18.65 19.21
C LEU A 187 -10.14 -18.32 17.82
N ARG A 188 -11.06 -19.13 17.27
CA ARG A 188 -11.69 -18.87 15.97
C ARG A 188 -12.41 -17.53 15.94
N MET A 189 -13.13 -17.18 17.00
CA MET A 189 -13.81 -15.90 17.10
C MET A 189 -12.79 -14.73 17.17
N PHE A 190 -11.73 -14.84 17.97
CA PHE A 190 -10.70 -13.78 18.02
C PHE A 190 -9.92 -13.65 16.70
N ALA A 191 -9.66 -14.74 16.02
CA ALA A 191 -8.99 -14.70 14.71
C ALA A 191 -9.88 -14.15 13.58
N ALA A 192 -11.20 -14.17 13.76
CA ALA A 192 -12.14 -13.81 12.70
C ALA A 192 -11.99 -12.36 12.22
N GLY A 193 -11.85 -11.41 13.13
CA GLY A 193 -11.68 -9.99 12.79
C GLY A 193 -10.46 -9.75 11.90
N PRO A 194 -9.25 -10.02 12.38
CA PRO A 194 -8.03 -9.83 11.58
C PRO A 194 -8.06 -10.61 10.26
N ALA A 195 -8.50 -11.88 10.29
CA ALA A 195 -8.58 -12.69 9.08
C ALA A 195 -9.56 -12.13 8.06
N THR A 196 -10.69 -11.57 8.50
CA THR A 196 -11.66 -10.94 7.59
C THR A 196 -11.03 -9.75 6.87
N ASN A 197 -10.22 -8.95 7.57
CA ASN A 197 -9.48 -7.84 6.94
C ASN A 197 -8.46 -8.36 5.92
N ILE A 198 -7.70 -9.41 6.24
CA ILE A 198 -6.74 -10.02 5.32
C ILE A 198 -7.45 -10.55 4.07
N PHE A 199 -8.55 -11.28 4.23
CA PHE A 199 -9.31 -11.78 3.08
C PHE A 199 -9.94 -10.66 2.25
N ALA A 200 -10.47 -9.62 2.90
CA ALA A 200 -10.99 -8.44 2.21
C ALA A 200 -9.89 -7.72 1.42
N ALA A 201 -8.73 -7.52 2.02
CA ALA A 201 -7.57 -6.93 1.33
C ALA A 201 -7.15 -7.77 0.12
N MET A 202 -7.07 -9.09 0.26
CA MET A 202 -6.76 -9.99 -0.86
C MET A 202 -7.79 -9.90 -1.99
N ILE A 203 -9.09 -9.85 -1.65
CA ILE A 203 -10.15 -9.69 -2.65
C ILE A 203 -10.05 -8.33 -3.34
N LEU A 204 -9.81 -7.27 -2.58
CA LEU A 204 -9.67 -5.92 -3.14
C LEU A 204 -8.44 -5.81 -4.05
N LEU A 205 -7.33 -6.42 -3.67
CA LEU A 205 -6.13 -6.46 -4.51
C LEU A 205 -6.35 -7.26 -5.80
N LEU A 206 -7.07 -8.38 -5.73
CA LEU A 206 -7.46 -9.13 -6.91
C LEU A 206 -8.38 -8.31 -7.84
N LEU A 207 -9.33 -7.58 -7.26
CA LEU A 207 -10.22 -6.70 -8.02
C LEU A 207 -9.44 -5.52 -8.63
N LEU A 208 -8.53 -4.92 -7.87
CA LEU A 208 -7.64 -3.87 -8.34
C LEU A 208 -6.76 -4.36 -9.49
N GLY A 209 -6.10 -5.51 -9.33
CA GLY A 209 -5.30 -6.12 -10.38
C GLY A 209 -6.12 -6.46 -11.63
N GLY A 210 -7.33 -7.01 -11.45
CA GLY A 210 -8.25 -7.28 -12.56
C GLY A 210 -8.74 -6.01 -13.26
N LEU A 211 -8.91 -4.91 -12.53
CA LEU A 211 -9.23 -3.62 -13.12
C LEU A 211 -8.02 -3.04 -13.86
N ALA A 212 -6.85 -3.05 -13.23
CA ALA A 212 -5.61 -2.55 -13.81
C ALA A 212 -5.26 -3.27 -15.12
N SER A 213 -5.53 -4.57 -15.21
CA SER A 213 -5.30 -5.35 -16.45
C SER A 213 -6.21 -4.98 -17.63
N GLN A 214 -7.19 -4.11 -17.44
CA GLN A 214 -8.02 -3.58 -18.53
C GLN A 214 -7.44 -2.30 -19.15
N PHE A 215 -6.45 -1.70 -18.53
CA PHE A 215 -5.78 -0.54 -19.08
C PHE A 215 -4.71 -0.98 -20.07
N THR A 216 -4.65 -0.29 -21.19
CA THR A 216 -3.62 -0.42 -22.22
C THR A 216 -3.08 0.95 -22.53
N ALA A 217 -1.85 1.04 -23.00
CA ALA A 217 -1.29 2.30 -23.46
C ALA A 217 -2.19 2.92 -24.54
N ALA A 218 -2.46 4.23 -24.40
CA ALA A 218 -3.23 4.96 -25.40
C ALA A 218 -2.42 5.28 -26.66
N GLU A 219 -1.10 5.32 -26.53
CA GLU A 219 -0.17 5.73 -27.56
C GLU A 219 1.07 4.84 -27.53
N GLU A 220 1.64 4.58 -28.72
CA GLU A 220 2.85 3.78 -28.89
C GLU A 220 4.09 4.55 -28.43
N GLY A 221 5.09 3.83 -27.91
CA GLY A 221 6.36 4.37 -27.46
C GLY A 221 6.70 3.98 -26.02
N VAL A 222 7.86 4.43 -25.56
CA VAL A 222 8.35 4.15 -24.20
C VAL A 222 8.44 5.45 -23.41
N HIS A 223 7.72 5.55 -22.30
CA HIS A 223 7.76 6.70 -21.40
C HIS A 223 9.00 6.64 -20.51
N ILE A 224 9.61 7.79 -20.31
CA ILE A 224 10.75 7.97 -19.42
C ILE A 224 10.20 8.34 -18.04
N ARG A 225 10.49 7.52 -17.03
CA ARG A 225 10.11 7.81 -15.66
C ARG A 225 11.20 8.54 -14.88
N GLY A 226 12.43 8.35 -15.27
CA GLY A 226 13.58 9.01 -14.68
C GLY A 226 14.78 9.00 -15.62
N VAL A 227 15.67 9.93 -15.41
CA VAL A 227 16.92 10.08 -16.16
C VAL A 227 18.08 9.83 -15.20
N VAL A 228 19.04 9.05 -15.61
CA VAL A 228 20.21 8.71 -14.81
C VAL A 228 21.26 9.81 -15.00
N VAL A 229 21.74 10.36 -13.89
CA VAL A 229 22.75 11.43 -13.89
C VAL A 229 24.07 10.94 -14.51
N GLY A 230 24.70 11.78 -15.32
CA GLY A 230 25.97 11.47 -15.98
C GLY A 230 25.83 10.61 -17.22
N THR A 231 24.64 10.46 -17.79
CA THR A 231 24.41 9.70 -19.03
C THR A 231 24.00 10.57 -20.19
N GLY A 232 24.02 10.01 -21.39
CA GLY A 232 23.61 10.73 -22.59
C GLY A 232 22.17 11.18 -22.59
N ALA A 233 21.29 10.52 -21.83
CA ALA A 233 19.91 10.95 -21.65
C ALA A 233 19.82 12.29 -20.88
N GLU A 234 20.62 12.48 -19.85
CA GLU A 234 20.68 13.75 -19.11
C GLU A 234 21.24 14.88 -19.98
N GLU A 235 22.36 14.62 -20.69
CA GLU A 235 23.00 15.61 -21.56
C GLU A 235 22.10 16.03 -22.74
N ALA A 236 21.32 15.08 -23.26
CA ALA A 236 20.33 15.33 -24.31
C ALA A 236 19.08 16.07 -23.79
N GLY A 237 18.99 16.34 -22.48
CA GLY A 237 17.90 17.06 -21.86
C GLY A 237 16.57 16.28 -21.94
N LEU A 238 16.62 14.97 -21.71
CA LEU A 238 15.43 14.16 -21.56
C LEU A 238 14.81 14.48 -20.19
N GLU A 239 13.50 14.56 -20.17
CA GLU A 239 12.72 14.85 -18.96
C GLU A 239 11.84 13.67 -18.57
N PRO A 240 11.53 13.51 -17.26
CA PRO A 240 10.54 12.53 -16.86
C PRO A 240 9.22 12.73 -17.62
N TRP A 241 8.65 11.64 -18.10
CA TRP A 241 7.42 11.56 -18.89
C TRP A 241 7.54 11.98 -20.34
N ASP A 242 8.72 12.32 -20.84
CA ASP A 242 8.99 12.26 -22.27
C ASP A 242 8.74 10.83 -22.78
N ARG A 243 8.20 10.71 -23.98
CA ARG A 243 7.95 9.43 -24.63
C ARG A 243 8.88 9.27 -25.84
N ILE A 244 9.69 8.22 -25.82
CA ILE A 244 10.57 7.86 -26.94
C ILE A 244 9.71 7.12 -27.97
N VAL A 245 9.61 7.66 -29.17
CA VAL A 245 8.84 7.07 -30.27
C VAL A 245 9.72 6.59 -31.43
N ALA A 246 10.99 7.02 -31.49
CA ALA A 246 11.98 6.49 -32.41
C ALA A 246 13.40 6.68 -31.88
N ILE A 247 14.30 5.78 -32.26
CA ILE A 247 15.76 5.87 -32.11
C ILE A 247 16.34 5.77 -33.53
N ASP A 248 16.97 6.83 -34.02
CA ASP A 248 17.34 6.99 -35.42
C ASP A 248 16.16 6.68 -36.38
N ASP A 249 16.31 5.72 -37.28
CA ASP A 249 15.26 5.26 -38.19
C ASP A 249 14.39 4.12 -37.62
N MET A 250 14.63 3.70 -36.37
CA MET A 250 13.91 2.60 -35.73
C MET A 250 12.71 3.13 -34.94
N ALA A 251 11.50 2.73 -35.34
CA ALA A 251 10.28 3.08 -34.60
C ALA A 251 10.20 2.31 -33.27
N ILE A 252 9.89 3.01 -32.20
CA ILE A 252 9.72 2.44 -30.85
C ILE A 252 8.22 2.45 -30.56
N VAL A 253 7.65 1.25 -30.43
CA VAL A 253 6.21 1.07 -30.13
C VAL A 253 5.98 0.58 -28.71
N ASP A 254 6.95 -0.12 -28.13
CA ASP A 254 6.90 -0.71 -26.78
C ASP A 254 8.32 -0.91 -26.22
N ASP A 255 8.43 -1.48 -25.03
CA ASP A 255 9.69 -1.79 -24.36
C ASP A 255 10.51 -2.86 -25.09
N THR A 256 9.85 -3.76 -25.80
CA THR A 256 10.51 -4.79 -26.59
C THR A 256 11.27 -4.16 -27.76
N SER A 257 10.58 -3.34 -28.55
CA SER A 257 11.18 -2.61 -29.66
C SER A 257 12.29 -1.65 -29.22
N PHE A 258 12.13 -1.03 -28.04
CA PHE A 258 13.17 -0.19 -27.43
C PHE A 258 14.41 -1.01 -27.06
N THR A 259 14.22 -2.17 -26.43
CA THR A 259 15.34 -3.05 -26.05
C THR A 259 16.02 -3.64 -27.26
N GLU A 260 15.26 -4.05 -28.29
CA GLU A 260 15.80 -4.54 -29.57
C GLU A 260 16.61 -3.45 -30.28
N ALA A 261 16.10 -2.22 -30.34
CA ALA A 261 16.83 -1.11 -30.94
C ALA A 261 18.16 -0.86 -30.20
N LEU A 262 18.18 -0.78 -28.91
CA LEU A 262 19.42 -0.60 -28.14
C LEU A 262 20.39 -1.78 -28.30
N SER A 263 19.88 -2.99 -28.42
CA SER A 263 20.74 -4.17 -28.61
C SER A 263 21.48 -4.21 -29.98
N THR A 264 21.08 -3.40 -30.95
CA THR A 264 21.76 -3.26 -32.26
C THR A 264 22.81 -2.15 -32.27
N LEU A 265 22.91 -1.38 -31.18
CA LEU A 265 23.79 -0.23 -31.04
C LEU A 265 24.92 -0.55 -30.06
N GLU A 266 26.05 0.15 -30.21
CA GLU A 266 27.22 -0.02 -29.35
C GLU A 266 27.42 1.19 -28.43
N ALA A 267 28.07 0.95 -27.29
CA ALA A 267 28.49 2.02 -26.41
C ALA A 267 29.42 3.01 -27.13
N GLY A 268 29.24 4.30 -26.87
CA GLY A 268 29.99 5.39 -27.52
C GLY A 268 29.35 5.90 -28.81
N GLU A 269 28.31 5.26 -29.33
CA GLU A 269 27.56 5.80 -30.47
C GLU A 269 26.66 6.97 -30.02
N THR A 270 26.41 7.88 -30.97
CA THR A 270 25.43 8.97 -30.76
C THR A 270 24.21 8.68 -31.64
N VAL A 271 23.04 8.68 -31.01
CA VAL A 271 21.78 8.38 -31.67
C VAL A 271 20.84 9.59 -31.63
N THR A 272 19.98 9.68 -32.64
CA THR A 272 18.91 10.70 -32.65
C THR A 272 17.64 10.12 -32.06
N LEU A 273 17.18 10.69 -30.97
CA LEU A 273 15.91 10.31 -30.33
C LEU A 273 14.79 11.19 -30.87
N THR A 274 13.66 10.61 -31.21
CA THR A 274 12.40 11.34 -31.41
C THR A 274 11.55 11.18 -30.17
N LEU A 275 11.25 12.31 -29.55
CA LEU A 275 10.57 12.41 -28.25
C LEU A 275 9.25 13.14 -28.40
N VAL A 276 8.26 12.76 -27.62
CA VAL A 276 6.98 13.47 -27.49
C VAL A 276 6.81 13.81 -26.00
N ASN A 277 6.63 15.10 -25.70
CA ASN A 277 6.42 15.56 -24.32
C ASN A 277 4.95 15.37 -23.87
N LEU A 278 4.66 15.74 -22.60
CA LEU A 278 3.31 15.62 -22.05
C LEU A 278 2.26 16.50 -22.79
N GLU A 279 2.68 17.58 -23.41
CA GLU A 279 1.83 18.47 -24.21
C GLU A 279 1.57 17.92 -25.61
N GLY A 280 2.19 16.80 -25.98
CA GLY A 280 2.09 16.16 -27.31
C GLY A 280 2.99 16.81 -28.38
N GLU A 281 3.94 17.64 -27.96
CA GLU A 281 4.90 18.26 -28.88
C GLU A 281 6.03 17.29 -29.17
N THR A 282 6.36 17.15 -30.46
CA THR A 282 7.46 16.29 -30.90
C THR A 282 8.76 17.08 -31.00
N ARG A 283 9.82 16.56 -30.42
CA ARG A 283 11.19 17.10 -30.54
C ARG A 283 12.18 16.00 -30.85
N THR A 284 13.34 16.37 -31.36
CA THR A 284 14.49 15.48 -31.54
C THR A 284 15.60 15.89 -30.61
N ALA A 285 16.34 14.92 -30.09
CA ALA A 285 17.50 15.12 -29.24
C ALA A 285 18.60 14.14 -29.64
N GLU A 286 19.86 14.60 -29.62
CA GLU A 286 21.01 13.72 -29.81
C GLU A 286 21.51 13.23 -28.46
N ALA A 287 21.62 11.92 -28.27
CA ALA A 287 22.09 11.29 -27.05
C ALA A 287 23.25 10.33 -27.38
N TRP A 288 24.32 10.41 -26.61
CA TRP A 288 25.38 9.42 -26.69
C TRP A 288 25.04 8.21 -25.79
N LEU A 289 25.47 7.03 -26.17
CA LEU A 289 25.23 5.80 -25.45
C LEU A 289 26.45 5.45 -24.59
N SER A 290 26.26 5.34 -23.27
CA SER A 290 27.30 4.89 -22.34
C SER A 290 27.44 3.36 -22.37
N ASP A 291 28.57 2.83 -21.83
CA ASP A 291 28.74 1.39 -21.62
C ASP A 291 27.92 0.95 -20.38
N LYS A 292 26.99 0.05 -20.63
CA LYS A 292 26.08 -0.47 -19.60
C LYS A 292 26.83 -1.19 -18.47
N ARG A 293 27.89 -1.94 -18.83
CA ARG A 293 28.69 -2.68 -17.85
C ARG A 293 29.49 -1.73 -16.97
N GLU A 294 30.11 -0.71 -17.55
CA GLU A 294 30.86 0.30 -16.83
C GLU A 294 29.95 1.07 -15.84
N HIS A 295 28.79 1.48 -16.32
CA HIS A 295 27.81 2.19 -15.49
C HIS A 295 27.38 1.37 -14.27
N TYR A 296 26.98 0.11 -14.43
CA TYR A 296 26.57 -0.71 -13.30
C TYR A 296 27.74 -1.12 -12.37
N ALA A 297 28.97 -1.21 -12.92
CA ALA A 297 30.16 -1.42 -12.09
C ALA A 297 30.46 -0.22 -11.19
N GLU A 298 30.28 1.00 -11.70
CA GLU A 298 30.37 2.26 -10.90
C GLU A 298 29.29 2.32 -9.81
N ASP A 299 28.10 1.82 -10.10
CA ASP A 299 27.01 1.65 -9.13
C ASP A 299 27.23 0.53 -8.11
N GLY A 300 28.39 -0.12 -8.16
CA GLY A 300 28.84 -1.10 -7.17
C GLY A 300 28.43 -2.56 -7.47
N TRP A 301 27.97 -2.85 -8.69
CA TRP A 301 27.73 -4.25 -9.09
C TRP A 301 29.04 -5.02 -9.24
N THR A 302 29.04 -6.24 -8.74
CA THR A 302 30.19 -7.14 -8.90
C THR A 302 30.19 -7.76 -10.29
N GLU A 303 31.37 -8.15 -10.79
CA GLU A 303 31.52 -8.87 -12.07
C GLU A 303 30.59 -10.11 -12.16
N ALA A 304 30.46 -10.86 -11.06
CA ALA A 304 29.55 -12.01 -11.02
C ALA A 304 28.07 -11.64 -11.17
N GLN A 305 27.65 -10.46 -10.71
CA GLN A 305 26.30 -9.95 -10.90
C GLN A 305 26.07 -9.48 -12.35
N LEU A 306 27.05 -8.79 -12.93
CA LEU A 306 27.00 -8.35 -14.32
C LEU A 306 26.90 -9.56 -15.27
N ASP A 307 27.76 -10.56 -15.09
CA ASP A 307 27.74 -11.79 -15.90
C ASP A 307 26.43 -12.58 -15.73
N ALA A 308 25.92 -12.66 -14.49
CA ALA A 308 24.65 -13.36 -14.22
C ALA A 308 23.44 -12.69 -14.88
N ASN A 309 23.52 -11.38 -15.16
CA ASN A 309 22.48 -10.62 -15.85
C ASN A 309 22.76 -10.45 -17.35
N GLY A 310 23.82 -11.09 -17.88
CA GLY A 310 24.16 -11.06 -19.31
C GLY A 310 24.58 -9.67 -19.81
N ILE A 311 25.15 -8.83 -18.94
CA ILE A 311 25.61 -7.48 -19.28
C ILE A 311 27.06 -7.58 -19.76
N GLU A 312 27.27 -7.35 -21.07
CA GLU A 312 28.59 -7.42 -21.68
C GLU A 312 29.21 -6.01 -21.81
N SER A 313 30.52 -5.96 -21.98
CA SER A 313 31.20 -4.70 -22.28
C SER A 313 30.88 -4.27 -23.71
N GLY A 314 30.54 -2.99 -23.88
CA GLY A 314 30.08 -2.45 -25.16
C GLY A 314 28.55 -2.43 -25.28
N ASP A 315 27.80 -3.05 -24.39
CA ASP A 315 26.34 -2.94 -24.37
C ASP A 315 25.91 -1.47 -24.24
N ALA A 316 25.07 -1.02 -25.14
CA ALA A 316 24.57 0.34 -25.18
C ALA A 316 23.64 0.65 -24.00
N PHE A 317 23.84 1.80 -23.37
CA PHE A 317 23.02 2.29 -22.25
C PHE A 317 22.66 3.76 -22.46
N LEU A 318 21.38 4.04 -22.65
CA LEU A 318 20.89 5.41 -22.83
C LEU A 318 20.80 6.19 -21.50
N GLY A 319 20.58 5.51 -20.38
CA GLY A 319 20.47 6.14 -19.06
C GLY A 319 19.05 6.60 -18.71
N VAL A 320 18.04 5.87 -19.13
CA VAL A 320 16.64 6.14 -18.78
C VAL A 320 16.04 5.03 -17.92
N GLN A 321 15.22 5.41 -16.97
CA GLN A 321 14.30 4.50 -16.31
C GLN A 321 13.00 4.53 -17.10
N GLN A 322 12.69 3.43 -17.76
CA GLN A 322 11.54 3.36 -18.66
C GLN A 322 10.31 2.80 -17.96
N VAL A 323 9.14 3.28 -18.35
CA VAL A 323 7.85 2.65 -18.07
C VAL A 323 7.43 1.98 -19.38
N ALA A 324 7.40 0.66 -19.37
CA ALA A 324 7.04 -0.14 -20.52
C ALA A 324 5.74 0.36 -21.15
N ASP A 325 4.87 0.36 -21.52
CA ASP A 325 3.61 0.69 -22.15
C ASP A 325 2.93 2.01 -21.75
N GLY A 326 3.55 2.87 -20.95
CA GLY A 326 2.96 4.15 -20.52
C GLY A 326 1.72 4.03 -19.64
N THR A 327 1.49 2.88 -19.02
CA THR A 327 0.35 2.65 -18.14
C THR A 327 0.57 3.16 -16.71
N ILE A 328 1.58 4.00 -16.49
CA ILE A 328 1.85 4.71 -15.22
C ILE A 328 1.95 3.74 -14.03
N GLY A 329 2.63 2.60 -14.23
CA GLY A 329 2.81 1.59 -13.18
C GLY A 329 1.57 0.76 -12.88
N ILE A 330 0.48 0.90 -13.63
CA ILE A 330 -0.72 0.05 -13.53
C ILE A 330 -0.35 -1.43 -13.69
N ASP A 331 0.59 -1.76 -14.55
CA ASP A 331 1.12 -3.12 -14.67
C ASP A 331 1.75 -3.65 -13.38
N ARG A 332 2.41 -2.79 -12.60
CA ARG A 332 2.89 -3.18 -11.26
C ARG A 332 1.75 -3.53 -10.33
N LEU A 333 0.64 -2.79 -10.39
CA LEU A 333 -0.56 -3.09 -9.60
C LEU A 333 -1.25 -4.35 -10.10
N ALA A 334 -1.33 -4.56 -11.42
CA ALA A 334 -1.88 -5.77 -12.01
C ALA A 334 -1.02 -7.00 -11.69
N GLY A 335 0.30 -6.87 -11.69
CA GLY A 335 1.25 -7.94 -11.42
C GLY A 335 0.97 -9.20 -12.24
N PRO A 336 0.76 -10.38 -11.59
CA PRO A 336 0.45 -11.62 -12.30
C PRO A 336 -0.83 -11.60 -13.12
N LEU A 337 -1.69 -10.59 -12.93
CA LEU A 337 -2.94 -10.41 -13.66
C LEU A 337 -2.77 -9.48 -14.88
N SER A 338 -1.59 -8.85 -15.05
CA SER A 338 -1.29 -8.06 -16.23
C SER A 338 -1.49 -8.86 -17.52
N PRO A 339 -2.05 -8.24 -18.59
CA PRO A 339 -2.15 -8.87 -19.89
C PRO A 339 -0.76 -9.23 -20.48
N ASN A 340 0.28 -8.49 -20.12
CA ASN A 340 1.65 -8.66 -20.60
C ASN A 340 2.39 -9.87 -20.00
N VAL A 341 1.80 -10.53 -19.00
CA VAL A 341 2.40 -11.73 -18.39
C VAL A 341 1.99 -12.98 -19.18
N GLU A 342 2.94 -13.60 -19.86
CA GLU A 342 2.77 -14.88 -20.52
C GLU A 342 2.73 -16.04 -19.52
N ALA A 343 1.63 -16.21 -18.82
CA ALA A 343 1.44 -17.27 -17.83
C ALA A 343 0.03 -17.85 -17.87
N GLY A 344 -0.10 -19.16 -17.59
CA GLY A 344 -1.39 -19.80 -17.45
C GLY A 344 -2.16 -19.32 -16.22
N LEU A 345 -3.49 -19.40 -16.25
CA LEU A 345 -4.37 -18.94 -15.16
C LEU A 345 -3.96 -19.51 -13.79
N ALA A 346 -3.58 -20.79 -13.73
CA ALA A 346 -3.16 -21.42 -12.47
C ALA A 346 -1.90 -20.79 -11.91
N GLN A 347 -0.92 -20.48 -12.74
CA GLN A 347 0.33 -19.81 -12.34
C GLN A 347 0.05 -18.39 -11.86
N ARG A 348 -0.81 -17.64 -12.56
CA ARG A 348 -1.24 -16.31 -12.16
C ARG A 348 -1.92 -16.31 -10.79
N LEU A 349 -2.84 -17.25 -10.54
CA LEU A 349 -3.52 -17.36 -9.25
C LEU A 349 -2.58 -17.74 -8.11
N VAL A 350 -1.58 -18.59 -8.35
CA VAL A 350 -0.57 -18.96 -7.34
C VAL A 350 0.37 -17.79 -7.04
N ALA A 351 0.73 -17.00 -8.04
CA ALA A 351 1.60 -15.84 -7.87
C ALA A 351 0.91 -14.64 -7.18
N THR A 352 -0.41 -14.52 -7.29
CA THR A 352 -1.17 -13.37 -6.76
C THR A 352 -0.98 -13.12 -5.26
N PRO A 353 -0.98 -14.12 -4.35
CA PRO A 353 -0.72 -13.87 -2.92
C PRO A 353 0.68 -13.29 -2.65
N ILE A 354 1.68 -13.72 -3.41
CA ILE A 354 3.05 -13.20 -3.30
C ILE A 354 3.09 -11.76 -3.81
N HIS A 355 2.43 -11.50 -4.93
CA HIS A 355 2.29 -10.15 -5.47
C HIS A 355 1.56 -9.21 -4.50
N ALA A 356 0.48 -9.65 -3.87
CA ALA A 356 -0.23 -8.87 -2.87
C ALA A 356 0.68 -8.47 -1.68
N LEU A 357 1.60 -9.34 -1.25
CA LEU A 357 2.60 -9.00 -0.24
C LEU A 357 3.61 -7.96 -0.79
N ARG A 358 4.04 -8.11 -2.06
CA ARG A 358 4.94 -7.16 -2.71
C ARG A 358 4.32 -5.76 -2.78
N LEU A 359 3.03 -5.64 -3.07
CA LEU A 359 2.33 -4.35 -3.13
C LEU A 359 2.42 -3.52 -1.83
N ILE A 360 2.63 -4.17 -0.67
CA ILE A 360 2.86 -3.47 0.59
C ILE A 360 4.18 -2.67 0.56
N PHE A 361 5.15 -3.11 -0.24
CA PHE A 361 6.46 -2.47 -0.35
C PHE A 361 6.57 -1.49 -1.53
N VAL A 362 5.58 -1.45 -2.43
CA VAL A 362 5.58 -0.53 -3.59
C VAL A 362 5.78 0.93 -3.21
N PRO A 363 5.18 1.48 -2.14
CA PRO A 363 5.43 2.87 -1.74
C PRO A 363 6.90 3.15 -1.43
N PHE A 364 7.64 2.16 -0.92
CA PHE A 364 9.07 2.30 -0.62
C PHE A 364 9.94 2.14 -1.88
N GLU A 365 9.50 1.34 -2.84
CA GLU A 365 10.20 1.16 -4.13
C GLU A 365 10.09 2.41 -5.02
N LEU A 366 9.10 3.25 -4.79
CA LEU A 366 8.79 4.42 -5.62
C LEU A 366 9.26 5.75 -5.00
N GLN A 367 9.92 5.73 -3.85
CA GLN A 367 10.53 6.93 -3.26
C GLN A 367 11.58 7.53 -4.22
N GLY A 368 11.47 8.83 -4.45
CA GLY A 368 12.37 9.56 -5.35
C GLY A 368 12.10 9.39 -6.85
N VAL A 369 11.03 8.69 -7.22
CA VAL A 369 10.59 8.58 -8.61
C VAL A 369 9.61 9.71 -8.93
N ALA A 370 9.82 10.40 -10.07
CA ALA A 370 8.91 11.45 -10.52
C ALA A 370 7.49 10.92 -10.70
N MET A 371 6.50 11.64 -10.16
CA MET A 371 5.09 11.31 -10.34
C MET A 371 4.59 11.85 -11.67
N HIS A 372 3.67 11.10 -12.31
CA HIS A 372 2.97 11.62 -13.47
C HIS A 372 1.93 12.67 -13.02
N PRO A 373 1.66 13.73 -13.81
CA PRO A 373 0.66 14.76 -13.47
C PRO A 373 -0.74 14.22 -13.15
N VAL A 374 -1.11 13.07 -13.71
CA VAL A 374 -2.37 12.37 -13.36
C VAL A 374 -2.30 11.79 -11.94
N GLU A 375 -1.14 11.33 -11.49
CA GLU A 375 -0.92 10.82 -10.13
C GLU A 375 -0.96 11.97 -9.11
N GLU A 376 -0.43 13.15 -9.45
CA GLU A 376 -0.43 14.34 -8.58
C GLU A 376 -1.85 14.80 -8.19
N GLY A 377 -2.86 14.53 -9.04
CA GLY A 377 -4.26 14.81 -8.71
C GLY A 377 -4.83 13.94 -7.58
N PHE A 378 -4.17 12.84 -7.22
CA PHE A 378 -4.58 11.91 -6.17
C PHE A 378 -3.67 11.92 -4.95
N LEU A 379 -2.49 12.51 -5.07
CA LEU A 379 -1.43 12.52 -4.07
C LEU A 379 -0.98 13.97 -3.83
N GLU A 380 -0.76 14.37 -2.60
CA GLU A 380 -0.11 15.64 -2.31
C GLU A 380 1.40 15.53 -2.55
N GLU A 381 2.02 16.63 -2.97
CA GLU A 381 3.46 16.70 -3.25
C GLU A 381 4.25 16.26 -2.00
N GLY A 382 5.00 15.18 -2.12
CA GLY A 382 5.77 14.57 -1.03
C GLY A 382 5.18 13.30 -0.40
N ASP A 383 3.95 12.91 -0.79
CA ASP A 383 3.26 11.79 -0.15
C ASP A 383 3.72 10.41 -0.65
N GLY A 384 4.62 10.34 -1.59
CA GLY A 384 5.00 9.05 -2.17
C GLY A 384 3.79 8.31 -2.73
N ILE A 385 3.95 7.52 -3.75
CA ILE A 385 2.84 6.83 -4.41
C ILE A 385 2.18 5.85 -3.43
N VAL A 386 0.89 6.01 -3.25
CA VAL A 386 0.02 5.04 -2.58
C VAL A 386 -0.18 3.79 -3.44
#